data_d8a78fb203107c6ccd3a9992b10665c3
#
_entry.id   d8a78fb203107c6ccd3a9992b10665c3
#
_cell.length_a   1.000
_cell.length_b   1.000
_cell.length_c   1.000
_cell.angle_alpha   90.00
_cell.angle_beta   90.00
_cell.angle_gamma   90.00
#
_symmetry.space_group_name_H-M   'P 1'
#
loop_
_entity.id
_entity.type
_entity.pdbx_description
1 polymer ?
#
loop_
_entity_poly.entity_id
_entity_poly.type
_entity_poly.pdbx_seq_one_letter_code
_entity_poly.pdbx_strand_id
1 'polypeptide(L)'
;MSPQEVAALGLLREVGTANVANALYARGFANVVLQGVTPLVEGQEQLVGPAYTLRFIPAREDLDSMAEYGKETNLHRRAIEEAPPGSVLVIDAFGSTRASSMGDMMATRLRHRGVAGVVTDGGYRDTAGIAATGLPCYQAGNATPATPIALHPVALDEPVGCAGVAVFPGDIVVGDRDGVAVIPRHLLVEVADAAYQAHEYEQFAELQVRAGRSIFGVFPATPESRTEFDDWVAAGRPTPEENA
;
A
#
# COMPACT_ATOMS: atom_id res chain seq x y z
N MET A 1 5.67 -18.21 1.21
CA MET A 1 6.78 -17.21 1.15
C MET A 1 8.05 -17.84 1.69
N SER A 2 9.20 -17.56 1.08
CA SER A 2 10.51 -17.97 1.57
C SER A 2 10.93 -17.16 2.82
N PRO A 3 11.91 -17.63 3.62
CA PRO A 3 12.45 -16.87 4.74
C PRO A 3 12.99 -15.49 4.31
N GLN A 4 13.58 -15.39 3.12
CA GLN A 4 14.07 -14.12 2.56
C GLN A 4 12.93 -13.15 2.23
N GLU A 5 11.83 -13.62 1.63
CA GLU A 5 10.65 -12.80 1.37
C GLU A 5 10.02 -12.30 2.68
N VAL A 6 9.98 -13.13 3.73
CA VAL A 6 9.47 -12.72 5.04
C VAL A 6 10.34 -11.63 5.67
N ALA A 7 11.67 -11.77 5.59
CA ALA A 7 12.60 -10.74 6.05
C ALA A 7 12.43 -9.42 5.28
N ALA A 8 12.31 -9.49 3.96
CA ALA A 8 12.08 -8.34 3.09
C ALA A 8 10.78 -7.59 3.43
N LEU A 9 9.69 -8.31 3.74
CA LEU A 9 8.46 -7.65 4.23
C LEU A 9 8.68 -6.96 5.59
N GLY A 10 9.58 -7.48 6.42
CA GLY A 10 10.00 -6.82 7.66
C GLY A 10 10.65 -5.46 7.37
N LEU A 11 11.63 -5.42 6.48
CA LEU A 11 12.30 -4.17 6.06
C LEU A 11 11.32 -3.15 5.47
N LEU A 12 10.37 -3.62 4.63
CA LEU A 12 9.38 -2.72 4.03
C LEU A 12 8.44 -2.05 5.05
N ARG A 13 8.30 -2.59 6.27
CA ARG A 13 7.54 -1.94 7.34
C ARG A 13 8.27 -0.80 8.02
N GLU A 14 9.56 -0.66 7.77
CA GLU A 14 10.42 0.37 8.35
C GLU A 14 10.71 1.51 7.36
N VAL A 15 10.32 1.36 6.09
CA VAL A 15 10.61 2.34 5.02
C VAL A 15 9.35 2.95 4.43
N GLY A 16 9.46 4.21 3.99
CA GLY A 16 8.36 4.90 3.33
C GLY A 16 8.14 4.46 1.87
N THR A 17 6.92 4.70 1.36
CA THR A 17 6.58 4.46 -0.06
C THR A 17 7.46 5.24 -1.01
N ALA A 18 7.97 6.41 -0.61
CA ALA A 18 8.91 7.23 -1.40
C ALA A 18 10.23 6.48 -1.67
N ASN A 19 10.82 5.82 -0.65
CA ASN A 19 12.03 5.01 -0.82
C ASN A 19 11.78 3.80 -1.73
N VAL A 20 10.62 3.16 -1.58
CA VAL A 20 10.18 2.05 -2.45
C VAL A 20 10.05 2.51 -3.90
N ALA A 21 9.38 3.64 -4.14
CA ALA A 21 9.20 4.19 -5.48
C ALA A 21 10.55 4.56 -6.13
N ASN A 22 11.47 5.16 -5.38
CA ASN A 22 12.82 5.48 -5.85
C ASN A 22 13.63 4.22 -6.18
N ALA A 23 13.55 3.18 -5.35
CA ALA A 23 14.21 1.91 -5.60
C ALA A 23 13.69 1.22 -6.87
N LEU A 24 12.39 1.29 -7.12
CA LEU A 24 11.75 0.80 -8.34
C LEU A 24 12.12 1.64 -9.57
N TYR A 25 12.12 2.97 -9.43
CA TYR A 25 12.51 3.89 -10.51
C TYR A 25 13.94 3.63 -10.99
N ALA A 26 14.87 3.40 -10.08
CA ALA A 26 16.25 3.04 -10.41
C ALA A 26 16.37 1.72 -11.21
N ARG A 27 15.31 0.89 -11.22
CA ARG A 27 15.19 -0.37 -11.97
C ARG A 27 14.34 -0.25 -13.24
N GLY A 28 13.96 0.98 -13.60
CA GLY A 28 13.17 1.28 -14.80
C GLY A 28 11.65 1.19 -14.63
N PHE A 29 11.15 1.06 -13.38
CA PHE A 29 9.72 1.03 -13.07
C PHE A 29 9.24 2.42 -12.64
N ALA A 30 8.53 3.13 -13.51
CA ALA A 30 8.04 4.48 -13.24
C ALA A 30 6.56 4.54 -12.85
N ASN A 31 5.74 3.55 -13.27
CA ASN A 31 4.30 3.51 -13.01
C ASN A 31 3.97 2.48 -11.92
N VAL A 32 4.30 2.79 -10.67
CA VAL A 32 4.22 1.87 -9.53
C VAL A 32 3.48 2.46 -8.33
N VAL A 33 3.07 3.73 -8.39
CA VAL A 33 2.35 4.42 -7.31
C VAL A 33 0.92 4.70 -7.77
N LEU A 34 -0.05 4.24 -6.98
CA LEU A 34 -1.47 4.42 -7.23
C LEU A 34 -1.84 5.90 -7.15
N GLN A 35 -2.46 6.42 -8.22
CA GLN A 35 -2.78 7.84 -8.31
C GLN A 35 -4.13 8.17 -7.65
N GLY A 36 -4.18 9.26 -6.87
CA GLY A 36 -5.42 9.74 -6.28
C GLY A 36 -6.00 8.85 -5.16
N VAL A 37 -5.23 7.89 -4.66
CA VAL A 37 -5.61 7.02 -3.54
C VAL A 37 -4.94 7.51 -2.27
N THR A 38 -5.75 7.74 -1.23
CA THR A 38 -5.28 8.30 0.05
C THR A 38 -5.66 7.40 1.23
N PRO A 39 -4.93 7.46 2.34
CA PRO A 39 -5.32 6.73 3.55
C PRO A 39 -6.68 7.21 4.06
N LEU A 40 -7.51 6.26 4.53
CA LEU A 40 -8.81 6.56 5.11
C LEU A 40 -8.68 7.29 6.46
N VAL A 41 -7.68 6.93 7.24
CA VAL A 41 -7.39 7.51 8.56
C VAL A 41 -5.98 8.06 8.56
N GLU A 42 -5.84 9.32 8.93
CA GLU A 42 -4.52 9.90 9.13
C GLU A 42 -3.79 9.21 10.29
N GLY A 43 -2.54 8.80 10.06
CA GLY A 43 -1.75 8.08 11.08
C GLY A 43 -2.15 6.62 11.29
N GLN A 44 -2.91 6.02 10.36
CA GLN A 44 -3.13 4.57 10.37
C GLN A 44 -1.81 3.80 10.24
N GLU A 45 -1.79 2.53 10.68
CA GLU A 45 -0.63 1.66 10.52
C GLU A 45 -0.23 1.53 9.04
N GLN A 46 1.07 1.39 8.80
CA GLN A 46 1.60 1.14 7.47
C GLN A 46 1.06 -0.18 6.91
N LEU A 47 0.66 -0.14 5.65
CA LEU A 47 0.15 -1.29 4.91
C LEU A 47 1.31 -2.01 4.21
N VAL A 48 1.53 -3.29 4.49
CA VAL A 48 2.50 -4.11 3.76
C VAL A 48 1.97 -5.54 3.63
N GLY A 49 1.84 -6.03 2.39
CA GLY A 49 1.42 -7.40 2.15
C GLY A 49 1.27 -7.77 0.68
N PRO A 50 1.18 -9.07 0.36
CA PRO A 50 0.92 -9.54 -0.99
C PRO A 50 -0.50 -9.19 -1.44
N ALA A 51 -0.65 -8.76 -2.68
CA ALA A 51 -1.92 -8.41 -3.30
C ALA A 51 -2.82 -9.65 -3.47
N TYR A 52 -4.07 -9.52 -3.05
CA TYR A 52 -5.19 -10.36 -3.43
C TYR A 52 -6.20 -9.46 -4.14
N THR A 53 -6.57 -9.74 -5.36
CA THR A 53 -7.19 -8.76 -6.25
C THR A 53 -8.66 -9.05 -6.53
N LEU A 54 -9.47 -8.01 -6.56
CA LEU A 54 -10.87 -8.05 -6.98
C LEU A 54 -11.10 -7.00 -8.07
N ARG A 55 -11.73 -7.39 -9.19
CA ARG A 55 -12.08 -6.47 -10.28
C ARG A 55 -13.57 -6.29 -10.44
N PHE A 56 -13.98 -5.04 -10.51
CA PHE A 56 -15.33 -4.64 -10.92
C PHE A 56 -15.37 -4.10 -12.35
N ILE A 57 -16.55 -4.15 -12.93
CA ILE A 57 -16.99 -3.40 -14.11
C ILE A 57 -18.29 -2.64 -13.76
N PRO A 58 -18.78 -1.72 -14.62
CA PRO A 58 -20.07 -1.09 -14.39
C PRO A 58 -21.20 -2.11 -14.21
N ALA A 59 -22.03 -1.87 -13.19
CA ALA A 59 -23.20 -2.71 -12.90
C ALA A 59 -24.21 -2.69 -14.06
N ARG A 60 -24.96 -3.81 -14.16
CA ARG A 60 -26.07 -3.95 -15.10
C ARG A 60 -27.31 -4.40 -14.32
N GLU A 61 -28.39 -3.62 -14.41
CA GLU A 61 -29.57 -3.70 -13.53
C GLU A 61 -30.31 -5.05 -13.57
N ASP A 62 -30.19 -5.81 -14.66
CA ASP A 62 -30.76 -7.16 -14.77
C ASP A 62 -29.92 -8.26 -14.10
N LEU A 63 -28.65 -7.97 -13.77
CA LEU A 63 -27.72 -8.88 -13.11
C LEU A 63 -27.46 -8.51 -11.64
N ASP A 64 -27.46 -7.20 -11.32
CA ASP A 64 -26.99 -6.67 -10.06
C ASP A 64 -28.15 -6.29 -9.12
N SER A 65 -28.86 -7.30 -8.62
CA SER A 65 -29.87 -7.10 -7.58
C SER A 65 -29.28 -7.34 -6.19
N MET A 66 -29.95 -6.84 -5.13
CA MET A 66 -29.57 -7.13 -3.75
C MET A 66 -29.66 -8.63 -3.42
N ALA A 67 -30.54 -9.37 -4.10
CA ALA A 67 -30.65 -10.81 -3.96
C ALA A 67 -29.44 -11.53 -4.54
N GLU A 68 -28.96 -11.12 -5.72
CA GLU A 68 -27.74 -11.66 -6.33
C GLU A 68 -26.50 -11.29 -5.52
N TYR A 69 -26.43 -10.06 -5.06
CA TYR A 69 -25.34 -9.60 -4.18
C TYR A 69 -25.25 -10.43 -2.89
N GLY A 70 -26.40 -10.88 -2.34
CA GLY A 70 -26.47 -11.70 -1.11
C GLY A 70 -25.96 -13.14 -1.25
N LYS A 71 -25.73 -13.64 -2.47
CA LYS A 71 -25.33 -15.04 -2.70
C LYS A 71 -23.88 -15.31 -2.31
N GLU A 72 -23.59 -16.52 -1.85
CA GLU A 72 -22.23 -16.99 -1.56
C GLU A 72 -21.35 -17.06 -2.83
N THR A 73 -21.95 -17.19 -4.00
CA THR A 73 -21.26 -17.19 -5.30
C THR A 73 -20.84 -15.80 -5.77
N ASN A 74 -21.30 -14.73 -5.11
CA ASN A 74 -20.93 -13.36 -5.47
C ASN A 74 -19.44 -13.13 -5.22
N LEU A 75 -18.67 -12.76 -6.25
CA LEU A 75 -17.21 -12.62 -6.15
C LEU A 75 -16.76 -11.57 -5.14
N HIS A 76 -17.54 -10.48 -4.96
CA HIS A 76 -17.20 -9.47 -3.96
C HIS A 76 -17.29 -10.06 -2.53
N ARG A 77 -18.33 -10.82 -2.23
CA ARG A 77 -18.45 -11.48 -0.92
C ARG A 77 -17.40 -12.56 -0.73
N ARG A 78 -17.11 -13.31 -1.79
CA ARG A 78 -16.01 -14.28 -1.79
C ARG A 78 -14.66 -13.61 -1.53
N ALA A 79 -14.38 -12.45 -2.13
CA ALA A 79 -13.16 -11.71 -1.86
C ALA A 79 -12.97 -11.43 -0.37
N ILE A 80 -14.05 -11.07 0.34
CA ILE A 80 -14.03 -10.82 1.79
C ILE A 80 -13.79 -12.11 2.59
N GLU A 81 -14.39 -13.23 2.15
CA GLU A 81 -14.28 -14.52 2.86
C GLU A 81 -13.02 -15.31 2.50
N GLU A 82 -12.45 -15.12 1.33
CA GLU A 82 -11.33 -15.92 0.81
C GLU A 82 -9.98 -15.20 0.91
N ALA A 83 -9.94 -13.86 1.11
CA ALA A 83 -8.70 -13.11 1.23
C ALA A 83 -7.74 -13.75 2.25
N PRO A 84 -6.51 -14.12 1.85
CA PRO A 84 -5.57 -14.79 2.75
C PRO A 84 -5.13 -13.88 3.90
N PRO A 85 -4.88 -14.42 5.11
CA PRO A 85 -4.26 -13.64 6.19
C PRO A 85 -2.94 -13.02 5.76
N GLY A 86 -2.70 -11.76 6.15
CA GLY A 86 -1.52 -10.98 5.78
C GLY A 86 -1.53 -10.44 4.35
N SER A 87 -2.54 -10.75 3.53
CA SER A 87 -2.69 -10.15 2.19
C SER A 87 -3.25 -8.73 2.26
N VAL A 88 -3.09 -8.00 1.17
CA VAL A 88 -3.77 -6.73 0.90
C VAL A 88 -4.83 -6.97 -0.15
N LEU A 89 -6.11 -6.72 0.18
CA LEU A 89 -7.18 -6.77 -0.82
C LEU A 89 -7.11 -5.52 -1.69
N VAL A 90 -6.77 -5.70 -2.97
CA VAL A 90 -6.73 -4.62 -3.97
C VAL A 90 -7.99 -4.70 -4.81
N ILE A 91 -8.80 -3.65 -4.75
CA ILE A 91 -10.10 -3.56 -5.43
C ILE A 91 -10.00 -2.56 -6.58
N ASP A 92 -10.06 -3.07 -7.80
CA ASP A 92 -10.24 -2.28 -9.02
C ASP A 92 -11.73 -1.97 -9.19
N ALA A 93 -12.11 -0.74 -8.91
CA ALA A 93 -13.45 -0.20 -9.14
C ALA A 93 -13.50 0.72 -10.37
N PHE A 94 -12.56 0.57 -11.31
CA PHE A 94 -12.40 1.40 -12.52
C PHE A 94 -12.49 2.91 -12.23
N GLY A 95 -11.99 3.36 -11.08
CA GLY A 95 -12.01 4.76 -10.63
C GLY A 95 -13.40 5.28 -10.23
N SER A 96 -14.39 4.40 -10.03
CA SER A 96 -15.76 4.82 -9.75
C SER A 96 -16.03 5.00 -8.25
N THR A 97 -16.46 6.19 -7.85
CA THR A 97 -16.98 6.50 -6.52
C THR A 97 -18.52 6.58 -6.49
N ARG A 98 -19.22 6.10 -7.54
CA ARG A 98 -20.70 6.14 -7.61
C ARG A 98 -21.39 5.18 -6.62
N ALA A 99 -20.70 4.10 -6.25
CA ALA A 99 -21.15 3.15 -5.24
C ALA A 99 -19.94 2.65 -4.44
N SER A 100 -20.20 2.19 -3.22
CA SER A 100 -19.14 1.74 -2.34
C SER A 100 -18.60 0.37 -2.76
N SER A 101 -17.28 0.24 -2.78
CA SER A 101 -16.59 -1.04 -2.94
C SER A 101 -16.44 -1.82 -1.62
N MET A 102 -16.71 -1.17 -0.47
CA MET A 102 -16.69 -1.80 0.86
C MET A 102 -17.43 -0.92 1.88
N GLY A 103 -17.99 -1.54 2.92
CA GLY A 103 -18.48 -0.93 4.15
C GLY A 103 -17.88 -1.57 5.39
N ASP A 104 -18.29 -1.10 6.57
CA ASP A 104 -17.73 -1.45 7.89
C ASP A 104 -17.85 -2.94 8.24
N MET A 105 -18.96 -3.61 7.88
CA MET A 105 -19.13 -5.05 8.14
C MET A 105 -18.10 -5.90 7.41
N MET A 106 -17.75 -5.50 6.16
CA MET A 106 -16.73 -6.19 5.38
C MET A 106 -15.34 -5.91 5.94
N ALA A 107 -15.06 -4.66 6.31
CA ALA A 107 -13.79 -4.29 6.95
C ALA A 107 -13.60 -5.04 8.27
N THR A 108 -14.65 -5.14 9.10
CA THR A 108 -14.64 -5.92 10.33
C THR A 108 -14.31 -7.39 10.05
N ARG A 109 -14.91 -7.99 9.02
CA ARG A 109 -14.63 -9.37 8.64
C ARG A 109 -13.20 -9.57 8.17
N LEU A 110 -12.69 -8.70 7.30
CA LEU A 110 -11.31 -8.73 6.81
C LEU A 110 -10.30 -8.57 7.96
N ARG A 111 -10.55 -7.64 8.88
CA ARG A 111 -9.71 -7.48 10.09
C ARG A 111 -9.68 -8.76 10.92
N HIS A 112 -10.84 -9.38 11.17
CA HIS A 112 -10.94 -10.66 11.90
C HIS A 112 -10.18 -11.79 11.19
N ARG A 113 -10.14 -11.80 9.86
CA ARG A 113 -9.38 -12.78 9.06
C ARG A 113 -7.88 -12.53 9.04
N GLY A 114 -7.42 -11.41 9.62
CA GLY A 114 -6.00 -11.06 9.64
C GLY A 114 -5.47 -10.52 8.31
N VAL A 115 -6.34 -9.96 7.45
CA VAL A 115 -5.94 -9.25 6.24
C VAL A 115 -5.16 -8.00 6.63
N ALA A 116 -4.06 -7.69 5.94
CA ALA A 116 -3.17 -6.58 6.25
C ALA A 116 -3.82 -5.21 5.97
N GLY A 117 -4.74 -5.15 5.01
CA GLY A 117 -5.51 -3.95 4.69
C GLY A 117 -6.21 -4.02 3.35
N VAL A 118 -6.83 -2.91 2.94
CA VAL A 118 -7.61 -2.82 1.70
C VAL A 118 -7.25 -1.54 0.94
N VAL A 119 -7.09 -1.66 -0.36
CA VAL A 119 -6.84 -0.54 -1.28
C VAL A 119 -7.86 -0.57 -2.40
N THR A 120 -8.43 0.59 -2.75
CA THR A 120 -9.33 0.74 -3.90
C THR A 120 -9.12 2.07 -4.62
N ASP A 121 -9.27 2.08 -5.92
CA ASP A 121 -9.44 3.29 -6.73
C ASP A 121 -10.91 3.78 -6.79
N GLY A 122 -11.79 3.10 -6.06
CA GLY A 122 -13.17 3.51 -5.81
C GLY A 122 -13.35 4.19 -4.46
N GLY A 123 -14.53 4.01 -3.88
CA GLY A 123 -14.88 4.61 -2.60
C GLY A 123 -15.43 3.62 -1.58
N TYR A 124 -15.35 4.00 -0.30
CA TYR A 124 -15.97 3.28 0.80
C TYR A 124 -17.18 4.04 1.34
N ARG A 125 -18.09 3.30 1.98
CA ARG A 125 -19.14 3.84 2.86
C ARG A 125 -18.85 3.47 4.31
N ASP A 126 -19.63 3.99 5.24
CA ASP A 126 -19.52 3.70 6.67
C ASP A 126 -18.10 3.93 7.21
N THR A 127 -17.43 5.00 6.71
CA THR A 127 -16.01 5.25 6.90
C THR A 127 -15.60 5.36 8.37
N ALA A 128 -16.46 5.90 9.23
CA ALA A 128 -16.22 5.93 10.67
C ALA A 128 -16.20 4.51 11.29
N GLY A 129 -17.08 3.61 10.82
CA GLY A 129 -17.09 2.21 11.22
C GLY A 129 -15.85 1.46 10.73
N ILE A 130 -15.42 1.70 9.48
CA ILE A 130 -14.17 1.14 8.94
C ILE A 130 -12.97 1.61 9.79
N ALA A 131 -12.87 2.91 10.06
CA ALA A 131 -11.82 3.48 10.90
C ALA A 131 -11.75 2.82 12.29
N ALA A 132 -12.90 2.56 12.90
CA ALA A 132 -13.00 1.91 14.21
C ALA A 132 -12.47 0.45 14.21
N THR A 133 -12.38 -0.21 13.05
CA THR A 133 -11.79 -1.56 12.97
C THR A 133 -10.27 -1.59 13.13
N GLY A 134 -9.60 -0.47 12.91
CA GLY A 134 -8.14 -0.37 12.84
C GLY A 134 -7.53 -1.09 11.64
N LEU A 135 -8.33 -1.49 10.63
CA LEU A 135 -7.82 -2.04 9.38
C LEU A 135 -7.27 -0.91 8.50
N PRO A 136 -5.99 -0.94 8.09
CA PRO A 136 -5.46 0.04 7.16
C PRO A 136 -6.22 0.02 5.83
N CYS A 137 -6.79 1.16 5.45
CA CYS A 137 -7.62 1.29 4.26
C CYS A 137 -7.22 2.52 3.44
N TYR A 138 -7.23 2.37 2.11
CA TYR A 138 -6.92 3.43 1.15
C TYR A 138 -8.01 3.51 0.09
N GLN A 139 -8.43 4.71 -0.27
CA GLN A 139 -9.52 4.95 -1.22
C GLN A 139 -9.31 6.22 -2.04
N ALA A 140 -10.01 6.33 -3.18
CA ALA A 140 -10.05 7.55 -3.97
C ALA A 140 -11.10 8.55 -3.47
N GLY A 141 -12.07 8.11 -2.67
CA GLY A 141 -13.10 8.99 -2.11
C GLY A 141 -14.20 8.25 -1.36
N ASN A 142 -15.20 9.00 -0.84
CA ASN A 142 -16.35 8.41 -0.16
C ASN A 142 -17.45 8.04 -1.18
N ALA A 143 -18.15 6.92 -0.94
CA ALA A 143 -19.24 6.45 -1.79
C ALA A 143 -20.38 5.90 -0.92
N THR A 144 -21.50 6.61 -0.81
CA THR A 144 -22.64 6.23 0.05
C THR A 144 -23.48 5.07 -0.51
N PRO A 145 -23.80 4.99 -1.84
CA PRO A 145 -24.68 3.96 -2.35
C PRO A 145 -24.09 2.55 -2.22
N ALA A 146 -24.99 1.56 -2.15
CA ALA A 146 -24.58 0.14 -2.06
C ALA A 146 -23.89 -0.33 -3.35
N THR A 147 -22.96 -1.27 -3.22
CA THR A 147 -22.14 -1.83 -4.29
C THR A 147 -22.91 -2.18 -5.58
N PRO A 148 -24.05 -2.92 -5.54
CA PRO A 148 -24.75 -3.34 -6.76
C PRO A 148 -25.37 -2.21 -7.59
N ILE A 149 -25.39 -0.98 -7.05
CA ILE A 149 -25.93 0.18 -7.79
C ILE A 149 -25.03 0.59 -8.94
N ALA A 150 -23.71 0.36 -8.83
CA ALA A 150 -22.77 0.78 -9.87
C ALA A 150 -21.64 -0.21 -10.15
N LEU A 151 -21.45 -1.24 -9.32
CA LEU A 151 -20.28 -2.13 -9.38
C LEU A 151 -20.72 -3.60 -9.53
N HIS A 152 -20.26 -4.24 -10.62
CA HIS A 152 -20.46 -5.67 -10.91
C HIS A 152 -19.11 -6.41 -10.76
N PRO A 153 -18.97 -7.37 -9.84
CA PRO A 153 -17.70 -8.09 -9.64
C PRO A 153 -17.52 -9.15 -10.74
N VAL A 154 -16.38 -9.12 -11.45
CA VAL A 154 -16.14 -10.01 -12.62
C VAL A 154 -14.94 -10.93 -12.46
N ALA A 155 -13.95 -10.58 -11.63
CA ALA A 155 -12.75 -11.39 -11.45
C ALA A 155 -12.23 -11.30 -10.02
N LEU A 156 -11.69 -12.40 -9.53
CA LEU A 156 -11.08 -12.56 -8.22
C LEU A 156 -9.75 -13.27 -8.39
N ASP A 157 -8.69 -12.74 -7.75
CA ASP A 157 -7.31 -13.24 -7.84
C ASP A 157 -6.77 -13.29 -9.28
N GLU A 158 -7.11 -12.26 -10.07
CA GLU A 158 -6.68 -12.01 -11.44
C GLU A 158 -6.03 -10.63 -11.54
N PRO A 159 -5.21 -10.34 -12.59
CA PRO A 159 -4.61 -9.03 -12.77
C PRO A 159 -5.65 -7.91 -12.88
N VAL A 160 -5.38 -6.78 -12.24
CA VAL A 160 -6.25 -5.58 -12.21
C VAL A 160 -5.50 -4.31 -12.58
N GLY A 161 -6.24 -3.24 -12.91
CA GLY A 161 -5.69 -1.91 -13.21
C GLY A 161 -6.10 -0.86 -12.18
N CYS A 162 -5.69 -1.04 -10.92
CA CYS A 162 -6.12 -0.14 -9.84
C CYS A 162 -5.39 1.22 -9.90
N ALA A 163 -6.14 2.32 -9.94
CA ALA A 163 -5.62 3.69 -9.94
C ALA A 163 -4.49 3.95 -10.96
N GLY A 164 -4.61 3.37 -12.15
CA GLY A 164 -3.65 3.51 -13.24
C GLY A 164 -2.40 2.63 -13.15
N VAL A 165 -2.30 1.76 -12.14
CA VAL A 165 -1.20 0.82 -11.96
C VAL A 165 -1.66 -0.60 -12.18
N ALA A 166 -0.89 -1.39 -12.94
CA ALA A 166 -1.11 -2.83 -13.08
C ALA A 166 -0.71 -3.54 -11.79
N VAL A 167 -1.63 -4.31 -11.19
CA VAL A 167 -1.41 -5.10 -9.98
C VAL A 167 -1.70 -6.56 -10.30
N PHE A 168 -0.70 -7.41 -10.10
CA PHE A 168 -0.85 -8.85 -10.27
C PHE A 168 -1.04 -9.53 -8.92
N PRO A 169 -1.80 -10.63 -8.85
CA PRO A 169 -1.89 -11.43 -7.63
C PRO A 169 -0.51 -11.79 -7.08
N GLY A 170 -0.29 -11.49 -5.79
CA GLY A 170 0.98 -11.75 -5.13
C GLY A 170 2.04 -10.66 -5.25
N ASP A 171 1.84 -9.60 -6.06
CA ASP A 171 2.67 -8.39 -5.99
C ASP A 171 2.63 -7.80 -4.58
N ILE A 172 3.68 -7.11 -4.17
CA ILE A 172 3.71 -6.55 -2.82
C ILE A 172 3.20 -5.12 -2.83
N VAL A 173 2.20 -4.88 -2.02
CA VAL A 173 1.61 -3.56 -1.82
C VAL A 173 2.17 -2.96 -0.54
N VAL A 174 2.68 -1.73 -0.65
CA VAL A 174 3.18 -0.93 0.47
C VAL A 174 2.40 0.38 0.49
N GLY A 175 1.83 0.74 1.62
CA GLY A 175 1.05 1.96 1.77
C GLY A 175 1.37 2.69 3.06
N ASP A 176 1.55 4.00 2.97
CA ASP A 176 1.77 4.90 4.09
C ASP A 176 0.99 6.22 3.90
N ARG A 177 1.40 7.28 4.60
CA ARG A 177 0.77 8.60 4.51
C ARG A 177 0.86 9.21 3.10
N ASP A 178 1.93 8.92 2.35
CA ASP A 178 2.21 9.54 1.05
C ASP A 178 1.46 8.84 -0.09
N GLY A 179 1.00 7.60 0.12
CA GLY A 179 0.24 6.86 -0.87
C GLY A 179 0.46 5.35 -0.82
N VAL A 180 0.27 4.71 -1.97
CA VAL A 180 0.40 3.25 -2.12
C VAL A 180 1.30 2.93 -3.29
N ALA A 181 2.35 2.15 -3.05
CA ALA A 181 3.27 1.63 -4.07
C ALA A 181 3.08 0.11 -4.27
N VAL A 182 3.33 -0.36 -5.48
CA VAL A 182 3.24 -1.77 -5.87
C VAL A 182 4.60 -2.26 -6.35
N ILE A 183 5.10 -3.33 -5.75
CA ILE A 183 6.37 -3.97 -6.08
C ILE A 183 6.06 -5.30 -6.78
N PRO A 184 6.50 -5.50 -8.04
CA PRO A 184 6.44 -6.81 -8.66
C PRO A 184 7.10 -7.87 -7.77
N ARG A 185 6.40 -8.98 -7.52
CA ARG A 185 6.83 -9.98 -6.52
C ARG A 185 8.29 -10.44 -6.67
N HIS A 186 8.75 -10.62 -7.91
CA HIS A 186 10.11 -11.08 -8.19
C HIS A 186 11.21 -10.08 -7.79
N LEU A 187 10.84 -8.80 -7.56
CA LEU A 187 11.75 -7.73 -7.11
C LEU A 187 11.68 -7.48 -5.60
N LEU A 188 10.82 -8.20 -4.85
CA LEU A 188 10.57 -7.92 -3.43
C LEU A 188 11.86 -7.78 -2.62
N VAL A 189 12.73 -8.77 -2.63
CA VAL A 189 13.95 -8.79 -1.79
C VAL A 189 14.88 -7.64 -2.20
N GLU A 190 15.13 -7.50 -3.49
CA GLU A 190 16.06 -6.50 -4.02
C GLU A 190 15.58 -5.06 -3.75
N VAL A 191 14.28 -4.81 -3.92
CA VAL A 191 13.68 -3.49 -3.66
C VAL A 191 13.65 -3.18 -2.17
N ALA A 192 13.30 -4.15 -1.33
CA ALA A 192 13.27 -3.98 0.11
C ALA A 192 14.66 -3.62 0.67
N ASP A 193 15.70 -4.35 0.25
CA ASP A 193 17.07 -4.07 0.67
C ASP A 193 17.53 -2.67 0.20
N ALA A 194 17.26 -2.31 -1.06
CA ALA A 194 17.65 -1.02 -1.60
C ALA A 194 16.91 0.15 -0.94
N ALA A 195 15.61 0.00 -0.69
CA ALA A 195 14.79 1.01 -0.01
C ALA A 195 15.25 1.19 1.45
N TYR A 196 15.56 0.10 2.14
CA TYR A 196 16.06 0.14 3.51
C TYR A 196 17.43 0.80 3.61
N GLN A 197 18.37 0.47 2.72
CA GLN A 197 19.68 1.14 2.67
C GLN A 197 19.57 2.64 2.36
N ALA A 198 18.63 3.02 1.50
CA ALA A 198 18.35 4.43 1.24
C ALA A 198 17.80 5.13 2.49
N HIS A 199 16.84 4.52 3.18
CA HIS A 199 16.26 5.03 4.42
C HIS A 199 17.32 5.23 5.51
N GLU A 200 18.21 4.25 5.73
CA GLU A 200 19.30 4.36 6.70
C GLU A 200 20.24 5.54 6.39
N TYR A 201 20.58 5.70 5.10
CA TYR A 201 21.40 6.85 4.69
C TYR A 201 20.66 8.19 4.86
N GLU A 202 19.36 8.24 4.58
CA GLU A 202 18.56 9.46 4.72
C GLU A 202 18.47 9.92 6.18
N GLN A 203 18.45 9.01 7.16
CA GLN A 203 18.54 9.37 8.58
C GLN A 203 19.85 10.11 8.89
N PHE A 204 20.98 9.62 8.39
CA PHE A 204 22.28 10.33 8.51
C PHE A 204 22.23 11.68 7.82
N ALA A 205 21.77 11.74 6.57
CA ALA A 205 21.71 12.98 5.79
C ALA A 205 20.82 14.03 6.49
N GLU A 206 19.67 13.61 7.04
CA GLU A 206 18.79 14.49 7.80
C GLU A 206 19.49 15.08 9.02
N LEU A 207 20.21 14.26 9.82
CA LEU A 207 20.97 14.74 10.96
C LEU A 207 22.00 15.82 10.54
N GLN A 208 22.73 15.60 9.43
CA GLN A 208 23.69 16.56 8.92
C GLN A 208 23.02 17.88 8.50
N VAL A 209 21.89 17.82 7.79
CA VAL A 209 21.14 19.00 7.36
C VAL A 209 20.54 19.74 8.56
N ARG A 210 19.97 19.03 9.56
CA ARG A 210 19.49 19.62 10.82
C ARG A 210 20.58 20.32 11.61
N ALA A 211 21.83 19.83 11.54
CA ALA A 211 23.01 20.47 12.13
C ALA A 211 23.51 21.69 11.33
N GLY A 212 22.80 22.11 10.27
CA GLY A 212 23.12 23.28 9.47
C GLY A 212 24.04 23.02 8.26
N ARG A 213 24.38 21.76 7.97
CA ARG A 213 25.15 21.41 6.77
C ARG A 213 24.32 21.66 5.51
N SER A 214 24.96 22.16 4.45
CA SER A 214 24.32 22.27 3.13
C SER A 214 23.87 20.92 2.61
N ILE A 215 22.71 20.89 1.93
CA ILE A 215 22.22 19.68 1.25
C ILE A 215 23.16 19.21 0.14
N PHE A 216 23.94 20.16 -0.46
CA PHE A 216 24.91 19.83 -1.50
C PHE A 216 26.05 18.96 -0.92
N GLY A 217 26.34 17.85 -1.59
CA GLY A 217 27.34 16.87 -1.17
C GLY A 217 26.88 15.92 -0.06
N VAL A 218 25.63 16.09 0.43
CA VAL A 218 25.00 15.16 1.39
C VAL A 218 23.82 14.44 0.74
N PHE A 219 22.95 15.15 0.04
CA PHE A 219 21.79 14.57 -0.61
C PHE A 219 21.57 15.15 -2.02
N PRO A 220 21.54 14.32 -3.06
CA PRO A 220 21.79 12.86 -3.06
C PRO A 220 23.18 12.50 -2.53
N ALA A 221 23.34 11.23 -2.11
CA ALA A 221 24.60 10.71 -1.61
C ALA A 221 25.74 10.84 -2.63
N THR A 222 26.91 11.33 -2.18
CA THR A 222 28.15 11.30 -2.95
C THR A 222 29.08 10.20 -2.41
N PRO A 223 30.16 9.83 -3.11
CA PRO A 223 31.15 8.88 -2.57
C PRO A 223 31.70 9.32 -1.21
N GLU A 224 31.96 10.61 -1.04
CA GLU A 224 32.48 11.18 0.20
C GLU A 224 31.46 11.06 1.34
N SER A 225 30.21 11.46 1.11
CA SER A 225 29.17 11.37 2.13
C SER A 225 28.78 9.93 2.46
N ARG A 226 28.98 8.98 1.53
CA ARG A 226 28.85 7.55 1.83
C ARG A 226 29.92 7.07 2.79
N THR A 227 31.18 7.50 2.61
CA THR A 227 32.25 7.19 3.56
C THR A 227 31.95 7.76 4.95
N GLU A 228 31.48 9.02 5.00
CA GLU A 228 31.07 9.65 6.27
C GLU A 228 29.91 8.89 6.96
N PHE A 229 28.96 8.39 6.16
CA PHE A 229 27.86 7.55 6.67
C PHE A 229 28.39 6.23 7.25
N ASP A 230 29.30 5.56 6.55
CA ASP A 230 29.91 4.30 7.02
C ASP A 230 30.67 4.51 8.33
N ASP A 231 31.41 5.62 8.47
CA ASP A 231 32.12 6.02 9.69
C ASP A 231 31.12 6.31 10.82
N TRP A 232 30.01 7.01 10.52
CA TRP A 232 28.94 7.30 11.48
C TRP A 232 28.28 6.02 12.01
N VAL A 233 28.00 5.05 11.13
CA VAL A 233 27.47 3.75 11.53
C VAL A 233 28.48 3.00 12.40
N ALA A 234 29.76 2.96 12.01
CA ALA A 234 30.82 2.31 12.79
C ALA A 234 31.03 2.93 14.18
N ALA A 235 30.78 4.24 14.31
CA ALA A 235 30.82 4.98 15.58
C ALA A 235 29.58 4.76 16.46
N GLY A 236 28.61 3.94 16.04
CA GLY A 236 27.39 3.65 16.80
C GLY A 236 26.29 4.69 16.60
N ARG A 237 26.26 5.39 15.47
CA ARG A 237 25.23 6.37 15.07
C ARG A 237 25.06 7.53 16.06
N PRO A 238 26.13 8.26 16.41
CA PRO A 238 26.03 9.37 17.35
C PRO A 238 25.09 10.46 16.82
N THR A 239 24.19 10.95 17.67
CA THR A 239 23.43 12.17 17.38
C THR A 239 24.32 13.38 17.65
N PRO A 240 24.32 14.43 16.80
CA PRO A 240 24.94 15.68 17.16
C PRO A 240 24.37 16.17 18.49
N GLU A 241 25.23 16.55 19.45
CA GLU A 241 24.75 17.24 20.63
C GLU A 241 23.97 18.47 20.16
N GLU A 242 22.76 18.67 20.65
CA GLU A 242 22.04 19.93 20.46
C GLU A 242 22.93 21.01 21.06
N ASN A 243 23.60 21.76 20.20
CA ASN A 243 24.32 22.96 20.62
C ASN A 243 23.27 23.95 21.12
N ALA A 244 23.14 24.03 22.42
CA ALA A 244 22.32 24.97 23.18
C ALA A 244 22.71 26.44 22.93
#